data_12a9485dab62c359540a738a33d896bf
#
_entry.id   12a9485dab62c359540a738a33d896bf
#
_cell.length_a   1.000
_cell.length_b   1.000
_cell.length_c   1.000
_cell.angle_alpha   90.00
_cell.angle_beta   90.00
_cell.angle_gamma   90.00
#
_symmetry.space_group_name_H-M   'P 1'
#
loop_
_entity.id
_entity.type
_entity.pdbx_description
1 polymer ?
#
loop_
_entity_poly.entity_id
_entity_poly.type
_entity_poly.pdbx_seq_one_letter_code
_entity_poly.pdbx_strand_id
1 'polypeptide(L)'
;KGDMLVWASYKGTFGFSKLSFSKQPELTLTLDKKEGDIFEEDIDIVPPVENPILPEVTPEQRAENDRRMMQEDSIRNAYVATFPTAEQADSIISCLKGKSGSFVRKALASFLVESRGNHDVLVRFLNEADRQGKLMKGAALLSMLTKKDLRDVPYEVLIDHLLNTKDVPNYLYDCVIPSLRCMDASVGDIYDILAPRISTEVLTPYKSFFQSKFSETEIDTFRNHPQALVEWVNRNITIDEENNFLRIPISPEGVWRAKVADSFSRDIFFVALARSLNIAADMRKMDGRISYMDPEKDEWGDNRYVEVDFDKQEEVEASRGIYRFYEDGKAIARDDKRVKYYNKFTISRLREGRPELISCDEEHPELRYIGTLDTGYYLLVTGTRLADGGVLARISSFVLPAQKDEFKPVATKVPYHLRESGEKVAVIGNFNSESLFAPVEGIGEKVISLSKQSILQTCGRGYFVVAVLGVGQEPTNHALRDIAALGNDFEQWGRKMVFLFPSEEQYKKFNADEFKGLPSIITYGIDVDDSIRKEIVQAMNLNNSILPVFIIADTFNRVVFVSQGYTIGLGEQLMKVVHGL
;
A
#
# COMPACT_ATOMS: atom_id res chain seq x y z
N LYS A 1 22.62 12.90 -3.22
CA LYS A 1 23.69 13.55 -2.43
C LYS A 1 23.68 13.16 -0.94
N GLY A 2 23.04 12.10 -0.51
CA GLY A 2 23.09 11.56 0.84
C GLY A 2 23.87 10.25 0.89
N ASP A 3 23.68 9.51 1.98
CA ASP A 3 24.20 8.16 2.09
C ASP A 3 23.35 7.18 1.28
N MET A 4 23.97 6.19 0.71
CA MET A 4 23.35 5.09 -0.03
C MET A 4 23.91 3.76 0.45
N LEU A 5 23.08 2.73 0.53
CA LEU A 5 23.55 1.35 0.65
C LEU A 5 23.83 0.83 -0.77
N VAL A 6 25.04 0.35 -0.99
CA VAL A 6 25.45 -0.29 -2.23
C VAL A 6 25.56 -1.78 -1.97
N TRP A 7 24.95 -2.58 -2.83
CA TRP A 7 24.98 -4.04 -2.79
C TRP A 7 25.56 -4.57 -4.09
N ALA A 8 26.40 -5.57 -4.03
CA ALA A 8 26.87 -6.30 -5.20
C ALA A 8 26.91 -7.80 -4.93
N SER A 9 26.68 -8.60 -5.97
CA SER A 9 26.78 -10.06 -5.90
C SER A 9 27.39 -10.63 -7.16
N TYR A 10 28.07 -11.76 -7.01
CA TYR A 10 28.64 -12.52 -8.13
C TYR A 10 28.77 -14.00 -7.74
N LYS A 11 28.17 -14.90 -8.51
CA LYS A 11 28.22 -16.36 -8.32
C LYS A 11 27.93 -16.81 -6.88
N GLY A 12 26.84 -16.29 -6.28
CA GLY A 12 26.40 -16.65 -4.93
C GLY A 12 27.16 -15.96 -3.79
N THR A 13 28.26 -15.25 -4.08
CA THR A 13 28.92 -14.36 -3.12
C THR A 13 28.34 -12.96 -3.21
N PHE A 14 28.31 -12.23 -2.10
CA PHE A 14 27.81 -10.86 -2.06
C PHE A 14 28.55 -10.02 -1.04
N GLY A 15 28.37 -8.73 -1.14
CA GLY A 15 28.84 -7.77 -0.19
C GLY A 15 28.04 -6.48 -0.28
N PHE A 16 28.05 -5.70 0.79
CA PHE A 16 27.38 -4.40 0.81
C PHE A 16 28.18 -3.42 1.66
N SER A 17 28.00 -2.15 1.36
CA SER A 17 28.63 -1.07 2.14
C SER A 17 27.85 0.22 1.98
N LYS A 18 28.01 1.10 2.95
CA LYS A 18 27.48 2.46 2.88
C LYS A 18 28.41 3.33 2.05
N LEU A 19 27.83 4.04 1.10
CA LEU A 19 28.49 5.06 0.30
C LEU A 19 27.95 6.45 0.65
N SER A 20 28.83 7.35 1.12
CA SER A 20 28.52 8.77 1.27
C SER A 20 29.01 9.51 0.02
N PHE A 21 28.17 9.60 -1.00
CA PHE A 21 28.54 10.04 -2.35
C PHE A 21 29.19 11.44 -2.42
N SER A 22 28.83 12.33 -1.50
CA SER A 22 29.45 13.67 -1.43
C SER A 22 30.88 13.68 -0.88
N LYS A 23 31.27 12.61 -0.15
CA LYS A 23 32.59 12.48 0.50
C LYS A 23 33.51 11.50 -0.22
N GLN A 24 32.91 10.52 -0.90
CA GLN A 24 33.65 9.41 -1.52
C GLN A 24 32.97 9.08 -2.86
N PRO A 25 33.53 9.57 -4.00
CA PRO A 25 32.94 9.33 -5.32
C PRO A 25 33.16 7.90 -5.83
N GLU A 26 34.13 7.18 -5.28
CA GLU A 26 34.48 5.81 -5.65
C GLU A 26 34.35 4.88 -4.45
N LEU A 27 33.82 3.69 -4.67
CA LEU A 27 33.69 2.63 -3.68
C LEU A 27 34.26 1.32 -4.22
N THR A 28 35.19 0.73 -3.51
CA THR A 28 35.56 -0.67 -3.72
C THR A 28 34.76 -1.54 -2.78
N LEU A 29 33.95 -2.44 -3.33
CA LEU A 29 33.13 -3.36 -2.56
C LEU A 29 33.74 -4.76 -2.59
N THR A 30 33.96 -5.35 -1.42
CA THR A 30 34.43 -6.73 -1.30
C THR A 30 33.21 -7.65 -1.16
N LEU A 31 33.20 -8.72 -1.95
CA LEU A 31 32.17 -9.77 -1.85
C LEU A 31 32.68 -10.82 -0.85
N ASP A 32 32.45 -10.58 0.43
CA ASP A 32 32.99 -11.36 1.55
C ASP A 32 31.97 -12.29 2.21
N LYS A 33 30.75 -12.28 1.75
CA LYS A 33 29.64 -13.07 2.29
C LYS A 33 29.11 -14.05 1.25
N LYS A 34 28.51 -15.14 1.71
CA LYS A 34 27.83 -16.15 0.88
C LYS A 34 26.54 -16.60 1.54
N GLU A 35 25.70 -17.29 0.80
CA GLU A 35 24.48 -17.89 1.33
C GLU A 35 24.78 -18.85 2.48
N GLY A 36 24.05 -18.69 3.60
CA GLY A 36 24.21 -19.44 4.83
C GLY A 36 25.06 -18.74 5.89
N ASP A 37 25.81 -17.68 5.56
CA ASP A 37 26.56 -16.90 6.53
C ASP A 37 25.60 -16.11 7.44
N ILE A 38 25.74 -16.26 8.75
CA ILE A 38 24.95 -15.53 9.73
C ILE A 38 25.69 -14.26 10.14
N PHE A 39 25.07 -13.12 9.91
CA PHE A 39 25.62 -11.81 10.24
C PHE A 39 24.55 -10.84 10.72
N GLU A 40 24.99 -9.79 11.40
CA GLU A 40 24.19 -8.65 11.82
C GLU A 40 25.06 -7.39 11.70
N GLU A 41 24.58 -6.40 10.96
CA GLU A 41 25.30 -5.14 10.73
C GLU A 41 24.39 -3.93 10.89
N ASP A 42 24.87 -2.92 11.61
CA ASP A 42 24.19 -1.63 11.80
C ASP A 42 24.63 -0.64 10.73
N ILE A 43 23.66 0.01 10.10
CA ILE A 43 23.90 1.00 9.06
C ILE A 43 23.06 2.25 9.35
N ASP A 44 23.75 3.37 9.54
CA ASP A 44 23.13 4.67 9.67
C ASP A 44 23.11 5.35 8.29
N ILE A 45 21.94 5.62 7.77
CA ILE A 45 21.74 6.36 6.52
C ILE A 45 21.44 7.81 6.87
N VAL A 46 22.28 8.72 6.42
CA VAL A 46 22.11 10.16 6.59
C VAL A 46 21.49 10.71 5.30
N PRO A 47 20.39 11.49 5.38
CA PRO A 47 19.77 12.08 4.20
C PRO A 47 20.67 13.12 3.55
N PRO A 48 20.42 13.48 2.28
CA PRO A 48 21.11 14.59 1.67
C PRO A 48 20.80 15.88 2.43
N VAL A 49 21.83 16.67 2.69
CA VAL A 49 21.64 18.00 3.28
C VAL A 49 20.81 18.84 2.30
N GLU A 50 19.72 19.39 2.76
CA GLU A 50 18.96 20.37 2.00
C GLU A 50 19.85 21.59 1.74
N ASN A 51 19.86 22.06 0.49
CA ASN A 51 20.56 23.28 0.18
C ASN A 51 19.73 24.48 0.71
N PRO A 52 20.17 25.15 1.78
CA PRO A 52 19.41 26.28 2.34
C PRO A 52 19.46 27.51 1.43
N ILE A 53 20.33 27.50 0.41
CA ILE A 53 20.41 28.60 -0.54
C ILE A 53 19.31 28.44 -1.58
N LEU A 54 18.16 29.00 -1.28
CA LEU A 54 17.12 29.19 -2.29
C LEU A 54 17.60 30.28 -3.26
N PRO A 55 17.39 30.12 -4.58
CA PRO A 55 17.66 31.18 -5.52
C PRO A 55 16.85 32.42 -5.13
N GLU A 56 17.48 33.61 -5.18
CA GLU A 56 16.75 34.86 -5.02
C GLU A 56 15.72 34.96 -6.15
N VAL A 57 14.47 35.06 -5.76
CA VAL A 57 13.33 35.16 -6.68
C VAL A 57 12.77 36.58 -6.56
N THR A 58 12.67 37.27 -7.68
CA THR A 58 12.08 38.62 -7.67
C THR A 58 10.58 38.56 -7.31
N PRO A 59 10.00 39.66 -6.80
CA PRO A 59 8.55 39.69 -6.52
C PRO A 59 7.69 39.34 -7.74
N GLU A 60 8.13 39.78 -8.95
CA GLU A 60 7.44 39.46 -10.20
C GLU A 60 7.49 37.98 -10.56
N GLN A 61 8.65 37.34 -10.38
CA GLN A 61 8.80 35.89 -10.59
C GLN A 61 7.95 35.09 -9.59
N ARG A 62 7.86 35.57 -8.35
CA ARG A 62 6.99 34.96 -7.33
C ARG A 62 5.53 35.10 -7.73
N ALA A 63 5.07 36.28 -8.08
CA ALA A 63 3.71 36.53 -8.52
C ALA A 63 3.32 35.69 -9.75
N GLU A 64 4.24 35.53 -10.70
CA GLU A 64 4.02 34.69 -11.87
C GLU A 64 3.92 33.21 -11.49
N ASN A 65 4.75 32.72 -10.56
CA ASN A 65 4.66 31.37 -10.06
C ASN A 65 3.33 31.13 -9.32
N ASP A 66 2.93 32.06 -8.46
CA ASP A 66 1.66 31.97 -7.72
C ASP A 66 0.46 31.96 -8.69
N ARG A 67 0.51 32.76 -9.74
CA ARG A 67 -0.51 32.75 -10.80
C ARG A 67 -0.59 31.38 -11.51
N ARG A 68 0.55 30.77 -11.82
CA ARG A 68 0.60 29.43 -12.43
C ARG A 68 0.04 28.39 -11.48
N MET A 69 0.41 28.43 -10.22
CA MET A 69 -0.11 27.51 -9.20
C MET A 69 -1.63 27.63 -9.05
N MET A 70 -2.16 28.86 -9.00
CA MET A 70 -3.63 29.09 -8.97
C MET A 70 -4.31 28.53 -10.23
N GLN A 71 -3.70 28.65 -11.40
CA GLN A 71 -4.24 28.09 -12.64
C GLN A 71 -4.23 26.56 -12.60
N GLU A 72 -3.14 25.95 -12.16
CA GLU A 72 -3.01 24.50 -12.00
C GLU A 72 -4.01 23.96 -10.97
N ASP A 73 -4.18 24.66 -9.86
CA ASP A 73 -5.18 24.32 -8.83
C ASP A 73 -6.60 24.42 -9.38
N SER A 74 -6.89 25.46 -10.18
CA SER A 74 -8.20 25.59 -10.83
C SER A 74 -8.50 24.42 -11.77
N ILE A 75 -7.52 24.02 -12.59
CA ILE A 75 -7.65 22.85 -13.49
C ILE A 75 -7.86 21.56 -12.68
N ARG A 76 -7.04 21.36 -11.65
CA ARG A 76 -7.15 20.19 -10.76
C ARG A 76 -8.51 20.13 -10.06
N ASN A 77 -8.94 21.25 -9.48
CA ASN A 77 -10.22 21.34 -8.79
C ASN A 77 -11.41 21.11 -9.73
N ALA A 78 -11.35 21.64 -10.96
CA ALA A 78 -12.35 21.38 -11.98
C ALA A 78 -12.41 19.88 -12.34
N TYR A 79 -11.28 19.21 -12.43
CA TYR A 79 -11.22 17.76 -12.65
C TYR A 79 -11.76 16.98 -11.46
N VAL A 80 -11.35 17.32 -10.23
CA VAL A 80 -11.85 16.66 -9.01
C VAL A 80 -13.36 16.85 -8.85
N ALA A 81 -13.91 18.00 -9.27
CA ALA A 81 -15.34 18.25 -9.23
C ALA A 81 -16.17 17.34 -10.17
N THR A 82 -15.51 16.63 -11.11
CA THR A 82 -16.18 15.61 -11.94
C THR A 82 -16.32 14.26 -11.24
N PHE A 83 -15.67 14.05 -10.10
CA PHE A 83 -15.73 12.77 -9.40
C PHE A 83 -17.11 12.55 -8.79
N PRO A 84 -17.67 11.34 -8.88
CA PRO A 84 -19.00 11.08 -8.35
C PRO A 84 -19.02 11.14 -6.82
N THR A 85 -20.03 11.81 -6.26
CA THR A 85 -20.33 11.69 -4.84
C THR A 85 -20.99 10.35 -4.53
N ALA A 86 -21.11 9.99 -3.24
CA ALA A 86 -21.78 8.77 -2.81
C ALA A 86 -23.24 8.75 -3.27
N GLU A 87 -23.96 9.89 -3.17
CA GLU A 87 -25.36 9.98 -3.59
C GLU A 87 -25.51 9.83 -5.11
N GLN A 88 -24.59 10.42 -5.88
CA GLN A 88 -24.58 10.26 -7.35
C GLN A 88 -24.29 8.81 -7.74
N ALA A 89 -23.33 8.16 -7.08
CA ALA A 89 -23.02 6.75 -7.32
C ALA A 89 -24.23 5.85 -6.98
N ASP A 90 -24.87 6.04 -5.84
CA ASP A 90 -26.08 5.31 -5.46
C ASP A 90 -27.22 5.52 -6.46
N SER A 91 -27.41 6.73 -6.95
CA SER A 91 -28.40 7.05 -7.98
C SER A 91 -28.12 6.29 -9.29
N ILE A 92 -26.87 6.29 -9.76
CA ILE A 92 -26.45 5.56 -10.96
C ILE A 92 -26.73 4.06 -10.80
N ILE A 93 -26.28 3.46 -9.68
CA ILE A 93 -26.45 2.03 -9.42
C ILE A 93 -27.93 1.64 -9.28
N SER A 94 -28.78 2.53 -8.76
CA SER A 94 -30.23 2.27 -8.64
C SER A 94 -30.91 2.12 -10.00
N CYS A 95 -30.36 2.68 -11.07
CA CYS A 95 -30.90 2.58 -12.43
C CYS A 95 -30.63 1.22 -13.10
N LEU A 96 -29.70 0.41 -12.58
CA LEU A 96 -29.41 -0.91 -13.11
C LEU A 96 -30.58 -1.87 -12.85
N LYS A 97 -30.99 -2.62 -13.87
CA LYS A 97 -32.17 -3.50 -13.85
C LYS A 97 -31.90 -4.90 -13.33
N GLY A 98 -30.63 -5.35 -13.43
CA GLY A 98 -30.20 -6.68 -13.01
C GLY A 98 -30.48 -6.94 -11.53
N LYS A 99 -30.86 -8.18 -11.22
CA LYS A 99 -31.08 -8.62 -9.84
C LYS A 99 -29.75 -8.68 -9.10
N SER A 100 -29.61 -7.86 -8.07
CA SER A 100 -28.46 -7.87 -7.16
C SER A 100 -28.93 -7.50 -5.76
N GLY A 101 -28.32 -8.09 -4.74
CA GLY A 101 -28.61 -7.77 -3.33
C GLY A 101 -28.23 -6.33 -2.98
N SER A 102 -28.81 -5.78 -1.91
CA SER A 102 -28.48 -4.42 -1.42
C SER A 102 -27.00 -4.25 -1.13
N PHE A 103 -26.35 -5.31 -0.69
CA PHE A 103 -24.91 -5.36 -0.41
C PHE A 103 -24.08 -5.14 -1.69
N VAL A 104 -24.36 -5.89 -2.76
CA VAL A 104 -23.68 -5.75 -4.06
C VAL A 104 -23.85 -4.33 -4.60
N ARG A 105 -25.03 -3.75 -4.47
CA ARG A 105 -25.31 -2.37 -4.90
C ARG A 105 -24.45 -1.35 -4.15
N LYS A 106 -24.31 -1.52 -2.83
CA LYS A 106 -23.41 -0.66 -2.03
C LYS A 106 -21.94 -0.82 -2.44
N ALA A 107 -21.48 -2.04 -2.71
CA ALA A 107 -20.13 -2.28 -3.19
C ALA A 107 -19.89 -1.60 -4.56
N LEU A 108 -20.83 -1.75 -5.51
CA LEU A 108 -20.75 -1.09 -6.81
C LEU A 108 -20.72 0.44 -6.70
N ALA A 109 -21.53 1.03 -5.83
CA ALA A 109 -21.48 2.48 -5.56
C ALA A 109 -20.12 2.90 -4.99
N SER A 110 -19.57 2.12 -4.06
CA SER A 110 -18.22 2.37 -3.53
C SER A 110 -17.14 2.30 -4.61
N PHE A 111 -17.20 1.34 -5.54
CA PHE A 111 -16.26 1.25 -6.66
C PHE A 111 -16.35 2.45 -7.59
N LEU A 112 -17.57 2.97 -7.85
CA LEU A 112 -17.75 4.20 -8.64
C LEU A 112 -17.11 5.41 -7.97
N VAL A 113 -17.28 5.58 -6.65
CA VAL A 113 -16.64 6.67 -5.91
C VAL A 113 -15.12 6.53 -5.96
N GLU A 114 -14.59 5.31 -5.73
CA GLU A 114 -13.15 5.05 -5.73
C GLU A 114 -12.51 5.22 -7.12
N SER A 115 -13.28 5.01 -8.19
CA SER A 115 -12.78 5.17 -9.58
C SER A 115 -12.50 6.62 -9.98
N ARG A 116 -12.99 7.59 -9.20
CA ARG A 116 -12.72 9.02 -9.42
C ARG A 116 -13.04 9.43 -10.86
N GLY A 117 -12.03 9.95 -11.60
CA GLY A 117 -12.17 10.38 -12.99
C GLY A 117 -12.43 9.26 -14.01
N ASN A 118 -12.28 8.00 -13.62
CA ASN A 118 -12.57 6.84 -14.49
C ASN A 118 -14.01 6.33 -14.37
N HIS A 119 -14.88 7.00 -13.60
CA HIS A 119 -16.23 6.54 -13.32
C HIS A 119 -17.09 6.32 -14.59
N ASP A 120 -16.91 7.13 -15.62
CA ASP A 120 -17.64 6.98 -16.88
C ASP A 120 -17.35 5.62 -17.55
N VAL A 121 -16.11 5.15 -17.48
CA VAL A 121 -15.70 3.83 -17.98
C VAL A 121 -16.42 2.73 -17.22
N LEU A 122 -16.46 2.84 -15.88
CA LEU A 122 -17.13 1.85 -15.04
C LEU A 122 -18.63 1.87 -15.23
N VAL A 123 -19.25 3.05 -15.35
CA VAL A 123 -20.69 3.19 -15.65
C VAL A 123 -21.04 2.56 -16.99
N ARG A 124 -20.25 2.84 -18.03
CA ARG A 124 -20.43 2.22 -19.36
C ARG A 124 -20.32 0.70 -19.26
N PHE A 125 -19.34 0.20 -18.53
CA PHE A 125 -19.12 -1.23 -18.31
C PHE A 125 -20.29 -1.88 -17.57
N LEU A 126 -20.76 -1.29 -16.47
CA LEU A 126 -21.89 -1.81 -15.68
C LEU A 126 -23.18 -1.84 -16.47
N ASN A 127 -23.45 -0.80 -17.27
CA ASN A 127 -24.62 -0.78 -18.16
C ASN A 127 -24.53 -1.91 -19.22
N GLU A 128 -23.36 -2.17 -19.76
CA GLU A 128 -23.19 -3.27 -20.71
C GLU A 128 -23.32 -4.64 -20.02
N ALA A 129 -22.74 -4.81 -18.83
CA ALA A 129 -22.88 -6.02 -18.04
C ALA A 129 -24.36 -6.29 -17.67
N ASP A 130 -25.11 -5.25 -17.31
CA ASP A 130 -26.54 -5.33 -17.02
C ASP A 130 -27.34 -5.73 -18.26
N ARG A 131 -27.06 -5.09 -19.42
CA ARG A 131 -27.69 -5.40 -20.70
C ARG A 131 -27.47 -6.85 -21.14
N GLN A 132 -26.29 -7.41 -20.86
CA GLN A 132 -25.94 -8.80 -21.15
C GLN A 132 -26.46 -9.81 -20.11
N GLY A 133 -27.14 -9.35 -19.05
CA GLY A 133 -27.56 -10.20 -17.94
C GLY A 133 -26.42 -10.71 -17.06
N LYS A 134 -25.25 -10.07 -17.13
CA LYS A 134 -24.00 -10.46 -16.44
C LYS A 134 -23.60 -9.49 -15.32
N LEU A 135 -24.56 -8.74 -14.73
CA LEU A 135 -24.28 -7.74 -13.72
C LEU A 135 -23.50 -8.29 -12.52
N MET A 136 -23.84 -9.49 -12.05
CA MET A 136 -23.15 -10.14 -10.92
C MET A 136 -21.70 -10.46 -11.26
N LYS A 137 -21.42 -10.98 -12.45
CA LYS A 137 -20.08 -11.22 -12.94
C LYS A 137 -19.28 -9.91 -13.09
N GLY A 138 -19.94 -8.85 -13.58
CA GLY A 138 -19.35 -7.52 -13.65
C GLY A 138 -18.99 -6.95 -12.28
N ALA A 139 -19.87 -7.13 -11.28
CA ALA A 139 -19.60 -6.72 -9.90
C ALA A 139 -18.41 -7.48 -9.30
N ALA A 140 -18.35 -8.81 -9.51
CA ALA A 140 -17.23 -9.63 -9.07
C ALA A 140 -15.92 -9.18 -9.73
N LEU A 141 -15.93 -8.91 -11.04
CA LEU A 141 -14.75 -8.42 -11.76
C LEU A 141 -14.25 -7.09 -11.19
N LEU A 142 -15.12 -6.13 -10.91
CA LEU A 142 -14.72 -4.85 -10.31
C LEU A 142 -14.18 -5.03 -8.89
N SER A 143 -14.69 -5.99 -8.12
CA SER A 143 -14.19 -6.27 -6.76
C SER A 143 -12.77 -6.83 -6.71
N MET A 144 -12.29 -7.39 -7.84
CA MET A 144 -10.94 -7.93 -7.98
C MET A 144 -9.91 -6.87 -8.35
N LEU A 145 -10.35 -5.67 -8.71
CA LEU A 145 -9.48 -4.57 -9.11
C LEU A 145 -8.91 -3.86 -7.88
N THR A 146 -7.65 -3.45 -7.99
CA THR A 146 -7.05 -2.55 -7.00
C THR A 146 -7.67 -1.15 -7.10
N LYS A 147 -7.50 -0.33 -6.06
CA LYS A 147 -7.92 1.09 -6.11
C LYS A 147 -7.30 1.83 -7.29
N LYS A 148 -6.03 1.52 -7.62
CA LYS A 148 -5.37 2.08 -8.79
C LYS A 148 -6.07 1.63 -10.08
N ASP A 149 -6.37 0.34 -10.20
CA ASP A 149 -6.99 -0.19 -11.41
C ASP A 149 -8.41 0.36 -11.62
N LEU A 150 -9.18 0.54 -10.57
CA LEU A 150 -10.49 1.22 -10.67
C LEU A 150 -10.37 2.62 -11.28
N ARG A 151 -9.26 3.33 -11.03
CA ARG A 151 -9.02 4.71 -11.50
C ARG A 151 -8.50 4.81 -12.93
N ASP A 152 -8.00 3.72 -13.51
CA ASP A 152 -7.33 3.78 -14.82
C ASP A 152 -7.56 2.58 -15.74
N VAL A 153 -8.34 1.56 -15.32
CA VAL A 153 -8.61 0.41 -16.17
C VAL A 153 -9.36 0.82 -17.44
N PRO A 154 -8.89 0.42 -18.63
CA PRO A 154 -9.61 0.65 -19.87
C PRO A 154 -10.90 -0.18 -19.97
N TYR A 155 -11.92 0.36 -20.64
CA TYR A 155 -13.18 -0.34 -20.89
C TYR A 155 -12.96 -1.69 -21.61
N GLU A 156 -12.04 -1.72 -22.56
CA GLU A 156 -11.73 -2.89 -23.39
C GLU A 156 -11.23 -4.07 -22.55
N VAL A 157 -10.47 -3.81 -21.48
CA VAL A 157 -10.03 -4.83 -20.53
C VAL A 157 -11.22 -5.42 -19.79
N LEU A 158 -12.09 -4.57 -19.26
CA LEU A 158 -13.25 -5.01 -18.49
C LEU A 158 -14.20 -5.85 -19.34
N ILE A 159 -14.50 -5.40 -20.56
CA ILE A 159 -15.44 -6.11 -21.44
C ILE A 159 -14.85 -7.40 -21.98
N ASP A 160 -13.54 -7.45 -22.27
CA ASP A 160 -12.85 -8.65 -22.70
C ASP A 160 -12.92 -9.76 -21.63
N HIS A 161 -12.67 -9.40 -20.37
CA HIS A 161 -12.77 -10.33 -19.25
C HIS A 161 -14.22 -10.77 -18.96
N LEU A 162 -15.18 -9.84 -19.04
CA LEU A 162 -16.59 -10.15 -18.84
C LEU A 162 -17.12 -11.17 -19.84
N LEU A 163 -16.82 -10.97 -21.11
CA LEU A 163 -17.41 -11.74 -22.21
C LEU A 163 -16.66 -13.05 -22.49
N ASN A 164 -15.34 -13.06 -22.34
CA ASN A 164 -14.47 -14.17 -22.70
C ASN A 164 -14.05 -15.05 -21.51
N THR A 165 -14.68 -14.91 -20.36
CA THR A 165 -14.58 -15.85 -19.24
C THR A 165 -15.84 -16.70 -19.18
N LYS A 166 -15.70 -18.00 -18.90
CA LYS A 166 -16.83 -18.93 -18.71
C LYS A 166 -17.75 -18.41 -17.61
N ASP A 167 -19.05 -18.51 -17.83
CA ASP A 167 -20.04 -18.14 -16.82
C ASP A 167 -20.16 -19.25 -15.75
N VAL A 168 -20.33 -18.82 -14.51
CA VAL A 168 -20.63 -19.66 -13.35
C VAL A 168 -21.95 -19.23 -12.72
N PRO A 169 -22.56 -20.02 -11.83
CA PRO A 169 -23.76 -19.61 -11.11
C PRO A 169 -23.57 -18.31 -10.33
N ASN A 170 -24.57 -17.43 -10.34
CA ASN A 170 -24.48 -16.09 -9.75
C ASN A 170 -24.12 -16.08 -8.26
N TYR A 171 -24.52 -17.10 -7.48
CA TYR A 171 -24.18 -17.16 -6.07
C TYR A 171 -22.66 -17.24 -5.81
N LEU A 172 -21.91 -17.81 -6.75
CA LEU A 172 -20.44 -17.85 -6.64
C LEU A 172 -19.82 -16.46 -6.86
N TYR A 173 -20.39 -15.62 -7.72
CA TYR A 173 -19.95 -14.23 -7.86
C TYR A 173 -20.23 -13.40 -6.60
N ASP A 174 -21.36 -13.65 -5.91
CA ASP A 174 -21.63 -13.00 -4.61
C ASP A 174 -20.54 -13.27 -3.58
N CYS A 175 -19.95 -14.47 -3.61
CA CYS A 175 -18.89 -14.87 -2.67
C CYS A 175 -17.56 -14.15 -2.88
N VAL A 176 -17.30 -13.63 -4.08
CA VAL A 176 -16.07 -12.93 -4.42
C VAL A 176 -16.07 -11.47 -3.92
N ILE A 177 -17.26 -10.87 -3.77
CA ILE A 177 -17.38 -9.47 -3.35
C ILE A 177 -17.04 -9.32 -1.86
N PRO A 178 -16.13 -8.41 -1.44
CA PRO A 178 -15.33 -8.44 -0.19
C PRO A 178 -16.02 -8.45 1.17
N SER A 179 -17.25 -8.68 1.34
CA SER A 179 -17.85 -8.82 2.67
C SER A 179 -18.67 -10.10 2.86
N LEU A 180 -18.78 -10.91 1.84
CA LEU A 180 -19.36 -12.24 1.99
C LEU A 180 -18.20 -13.24 2.13
N ARG A 181 -17.88 -13.59 3.35
CA ARG A 181 -16.96 -14.71 3.64
C ARG A 181 -17.64 -16.02 3.22
N CYS A 182 -17.45 -16.37 1.97
CA CYS A 182 -17.84 -17.69 1.50
C CYS A 182 -16.69 -18.66 1.81
N MET A 183 -17.02 -19.79 2.43
CA MET A 183 -16.04 -20.87 2.71
C MET A 183 -15.98 -21.89 1.57
N ASP A 184 -16.50 -21.55 0.39
CA ASP A 184 -16.48 -22.41 -0.78
C ASP A 184 -15.13 -22.29 -1.50
N ALA A 185 -14.40 -23.39 -1.60
CA ALA A 185 -13.08 -23.45 -2.25
C ALA A 185 -13.13 -23.01 -3.73
N SER A 186 -14.28 -23.16 -4.41
CA SER A 186 -14.46 -22.72 -5.80
C SER A 186 -14.42 -21.19 -6.00
N VAL A 187 -14.41 -20.40 -4.92
CA VAL A 187 -14.29 -18.93 -5.00
C VAL A 187 -12.89 -18.49 -5.44
N GLY A 188 -11.85 -19.19 -4.99
CA GLY A 188 -10.48 -18.96 -5.46
C GLY A 188 -10.36 -19.15 -6.97
N ASP A 189 -10.95 -20.20 -7.50
CA ASP A 189 -10.92 -20.52 -8.93
C ASP A 189 -11.55 -19.43 -9.79
N ILE A 190 -12.62 -18.77 -9.31
CA ILE A 190 -13.26 -17.67 -10.03
C ILE A 190 -12.34 -16.46 -10.09
N TYR A 191 -11.70 -16.13 -8.96
CA TYR A 191 -10.71 -15.06 -8.91
C TYR A 191 -9.58 -15.33 -9.90
N ASP A 192 -9.03 -16.54 -9.86
CA ASP A 192 -7.88 -16.98 -10.66
C ASP A 192 -8.20 -17.16 -12.16
N ILE A 193 -9.46 -17.04 -12.56
CA ILE A 193 -9.86 -17.01 -13.98
C ILE A 193 -10.29 -15.60 -14.40
N LEU A 194 -11.06 -14.90 -13.59
CA LEU A 194 -11.75 -13.66 -13.98
C LEU A 194 -10.90 -12.40 -13.79
N ALA A 195 -10.00 -12.37 -12.79
CA ALA A 195 -9.21 -11.20 -12.46
C ALA A 195 -8.30 -10.75 -13.64
N PRO A 196 -8.35 -9.46 -14.02
CA PRO A 196 -7.51 -8.95 -15.11
C PRO A 196 -6.04 -8.85 -14.74
N ARG A 197 -5.75 -8.42 -13.51
CA ARG A 197 -4.39 -8.22 -13.01
C ARG A 197 -3.77 -9.52 -12.52
N ILE A 198 -2.52 -9.70 -12.86
CA ILE A 198 -1.71 -10.84 -12.42
C ILE A 198 -0.66 -10.36 -11.40
N SER A 199 0.12 -9.35 -11.77
CA SER A 199 1.15 -8.77 -10.91
C SER A 199 1.23 -7.25 -11.07
N THR A 200 2.29 -6.72 -11.67
CA THR A 200 2.54 -5.28 -11.83
C THR A 200 2.50 -4.81 -13.28
N GLU A 201 2.05 -5.67 -14.19
CA GLU A 201 1.93 -5.38 -15.62
C GLU A 201 0.91 -4.27 -15.92
N VAL A 202 1.03 -3.64 -17.08
CA VAL A 202 -0.03 -2.78 -17.62
C VAL A 202 -1.21 -3.63 -18.04
N LEU A 203 -2.41 -3.30 -17.58
CA LEU A 203 -3.63 -4.02 -17.96
C LEU A 203 -3.93 -3.88 -19.47
N THR A 204 -4.06 -5.01 -20.13
CA THR A 204 -4.41 -5.11 -21.55
C THR A 204 -5.50 -6.17 -21.76
N PRO A 205 -6.37 -6.03 -22.76
CA PRO A 205 -7.32 -7.08 -23.11
C PRO A 205 -6.58 -8.25 -23.75
N TYR A 206 -6.48 -9.36 -23.07
CA TYR A 206 -5.71 -10.51 -23.53
C TYR A 206 -6.52 -11.80 -23.76
N LYS A 207 -7.74 -11.89 -23.19
CA LYS A 207 -8.51 -13.15 -23.23
C LYS A 207 -8.94 -13.52 -24.64
N SER A 208 -9.65 -12.65 -25.32
CA SER A 208 -10.09 -12.88 -26.70
C SER A 208 -8.90 -13.05 -27.65
N PHE A 209 -7.82 -12.30 -27.40
CA PHE A 209 -6.58 -12.43 -28.18
C PHE A 209 -6.05 -13.87 -28.09
N PHE A 210 -5.84 -14.41 -26.90
CA PHE A 210 -5.27 -15.76 -26.76
C PHE A 210 -6.24 -16.85 -27.18
N GLN A 211 -7.54 -16.70 -26.92
CA GLN A 211 -8.55 -17.65 -27.40
C GLN A 211 -8.54 -17.79 -28.92
N SER A 212 -8.22 -16.71 -29.64
CA SER A 212 -8.12 -16.73 -31.10
C SER A 212 -6.85 -17.42 -31.64
N LYS A 213 -5.89 -17.77 -30.77
CA LYS A 213 -4.59 -18.33 -31.21
C LYS A 213 -4.55 -19.85 -31.24
N PHE A 214 -5.53 -20.50 -30.64
CA PHE A 214 -5.59 -21.95 -30.53
C PHE A 214 -6.91 -22.47 -31.11
N SER A 215 -6.88 -23.66 -31.64
CA SER A 215 -8.08 -24.41 -32.04
C SER A 215 -8.84 -24.89 -30.78
N GLU A 216 -10.13 -25.19 -30.91
CA GLU A 216 -10.93 -25.75 -29.83
C GLU A 216 -10.30 -27.03 -29.25
N THR A 217 -9.76 -27.89 -30.11
CA THR A 217 -9.08 -29.15 -29.71
C THR A 217 -7.84 -28.87 -28.86
N GLU A 218 -7.03 -27.87 -29.22
CA GLU A 218 -5.86 -27.49 -28.42
C GLU A 218 -6.28 -26.90 -27.07
N ILE A 219 -7.31 -26.04 -27.07
CA ILE A 219 -7.87 -25.47 -25.84
C ILE A 219 -8.36 -26.55 -24.90
N ASP A 220 -9.11 -27.54 -25.42
CA ASP A 220 -9.61 -28.65 -24.61
C ASP A 220 -8.46 -29.55 -24.11
N THR A 221 -7.41 -29.73 -24.91
CA THR A 221 -6.20 -30.45 -24.47
C THR A 221 -5.54 -29.72 -23.29
N PHE A 222 -5.34 -28.41 -23.39
CA PHE A 222 -4.74 -27.64 -22.30
C PHE A 222 -5.60 -27.60 -21.05
N ARG A 223 -6.94 -27.54 -21.17
CA ARG A 223 -7.85 -27.58 -20.02
C ARG A 223 -7.81 -28.91 -19.28
N ASN A 224 -7.73 -30.01 -20.02
CA ASN A 224 -7.70 -31.35 -19.44
C ASN A 224 -6.29 -31.74 -18.95
N HIS A 225 -5.26 -31.15 -19.55
CA HIS A 225 -3.86 -31.42 -19.24
C HIS A 225 -3.07 -30.10 -19.19
N PRO A 226 -3.22 -29.27 -18.14
CA PRO A 226 -2.58 -27.96 -18.05
C PRO A 226 -1.04 -28.00 -18.14
N GLN A 227 -0.42 -29.11 -17.75
CA GLN A 227 1.01 -29.31 -17.94
C GLN A 227 1.45 -29.19 -19.41
N ALA A 228 0.59 -29.57 -20.36
CA ALA A 228 0.88 -29.36 -21.78
C ALA A 228 0.99 -27.87 -22.16
N LEU A 229 0.28 -26.98 -21.44
CA LEU A 229 0.42 -25.54 -21.63
C LEU A 229 1.76 -25.03 -21.08
N VAL A 230 2.21 -25.54 -19.94
CA VAL A 230 3.54 -25.23 -19.38
C VAL A 230 4.63 -25.61 -20.41
N GLU A 231 4.56 -26.82 -20.95
CA GLU A 231 5.49 -27.27 -21.98
C GLU A 231 5.42 -26.44 -23.25
N TRP A 232 4.21 -26.02 -23.64
CA TRP A 232 4.05 -25.15 -24.80
C TRP A 232 4.76 -23.81 -24.58
N VAL A 233 4.59 -23.18 -23.42
CA VAL A 233 5.26 -21.91 -23.07
C VAL A 233 6.77 -22.09 -23.08
N ASN A 234 7.27 -23.16 -22.44
CA ASN A 234 8.70 -23.44 -22.36
C ASN A 234 9.36 -23.63 -23.74
N ARG A 235 8.62 -24.23 -24.69
CA ARG A 235 9.12 -24.44 -26.06
C ARG A 235 9.04 -23.20 -26.95
N ASN A 236 8.12 -22.28 -26.66
CA ASN A 236 7.80 -21.17 -27.58
C ASN A 236 8.32 -19.79 -27.12
N ILE A 237 8.72 -19.66 -25.85
CA ILE A 237 9.22 -18.41 -25.30
C ILE A 237 10.69 -18.59 -24.92
N THR A 238 11.54 -17.79 -25.52
CA THR A 238 12.97 -17.73 -25.20
C THR A 238 13.20 -16.80 -24.02
N ILE A 239 14.00 -17.22 -23.05
CA ILE A 239 14.33 -16.38 -21.87
C ILE A 239 15.54 -15.51 -22.17
N ASP A 240 15.41 -14.23 -21.87
CA ASP A 240 16.45 -13.20 -21.97
C ASP A 240 16.38 -12.27 -20.76
N GLU A 241 17.17 -12.58 -19.73
CA GLU A 241 17.27 -11.77 -18.51
C GLU A 241 18.12 -10.50 -18.68
N GLU A 242 19.03 -10.49 -19.67
CA GLU A 242 20.02 -9.42 -19.81
C GLU A 242 19.39 -8.15 -20.38
N ASN A 243 18.46 -8.28 -21.33
CA ASN A 243 17.84 -7.14 -22.01
C ASN A 243 16.69 -6.51 -21.22
N ASN A 244 16.20 -7.13 -20.15
CA ASN A 244 15.21 -6.57 -19.23
C ASN A 244 15.70 -6.54 -17.77
N PHE A 245 16.91 -6.03 -17.55
CA PHE A 245 17.55 -5.99 -16.23
C PHE A 245 16.75 -5.18 -15.18
N LEU A 246 15.87 -4.27 -15.59
CA LEU A 246 14.95 -3.54 -14.69
C LEU A 246 13.69 -4.35 -14.35
N ARG A 247 13.52 -5.53 -14.95
CA ARG A 247 12.34 -6.40 -14.77
C ARG A 247 11.02 -5.64 -14.97
N ILE A 248 10.96 -4.79 -16.00
CA ILE A 248 9.72 -4.10 -16.36
C ILE A 248 8.80 -5.14 -17.04
N PRO A 249 7.58 -5.37 -16.51
CA PRO A 249 6.71 -6.39 -17.04
C PRO A 249 6.34 -6.13 -18.50
N ILE A 250 6.61 -7.10 -19.35
CA ILE A 250 6.15 -7.09 -20.74
C ILE A 250 4.67 -7.55 -20.73
N SER A 251 3.81 -6.86 -21.48
CA SER A 251 2.41 -7.27 -21.57
C SER A 251 2.28 -8.69 -22.14
N PRO A 252 1.26 -9.48 -21.74
CA PRO A 252 1.09 -10.84 -22.23
C PRO A 252 1.06 -10.96 -23.77
N GLU A 253 0.37 -10.01 -24.43
CA GLU A 253 0.38 -9.93 -25.90
C GLU A 253 1.76 -9.58 -26.47
N GLY A 254 2.53 -8.73 -25.75
CA GLY A 254 3.91 -8.38 -26.11
C GLY A 254 4.83 -9.61 -26.11
N VAL A 255 4.75 -10.44 -25.07
CA VAL A 255 5.51 -11.70 -24.98
C VAL A 255 5.13 -12.66 -26.11
N TRP A 256 3.82 -12.79 -26.40
CA TRP A 256 3.35 -13.61 -27.51
C TRP A 256 3.95 -13.18 -28.86
N ARG A 257 4.00 -11.89 -29.11
CA ARG A 257 4.51 -11.32 -30.37
C ARG A 257 6.02 -11.42 -30.49
N ALA A 258 6.73 -11.14 -29.39
CA ALA A 258 8.19 -11.15 -29.35
C ALA A 258 8.77 -12.57 -29.32
N LYS A 259 8.08 -13.52 -28.68
CA LYS A 259 8.57 -14.87 -28.38
C LYS A 259 9.84 -14.87 -27.52
N VAL A 260 10.13 -13.72 -26.88
CA VAL A 260 11.26 -13.51 -25.97
C VAL A 260 10.74 -12.74 -24.76
N ALA A 261 11.15 -13.13 -23.56
CA ALA A 261 10.80 -12.47 -22.30
C ALA A 261 11.86 -12.76 -21.23
N ASP A 262 11.93 -11.92 -20.21
CA ASP A 262 12.53 -12.31 -18.94
C ASP A 262 11.63 -13.32 -18.20
N SER A 263 12.16 -14.00 -17.20
CA SER A 263 11.42 -15.03 -16.45
C SER A 263 10.14 -14.47 -15.80
N PHE A 264 10.18 -13.26 -15.24
CA PHE A 264 9.02 -12.62 -14.62
C PHE A 264 7.91 -12.31 -15.62
N SER A 265 8.27 -11.79 -16.80
CA SER A 265 7.30 -11.52 -17.88
C SER A 265 6.75 -12.82 -18.49
N ARG A 266 7.56 -13.91 -18.58
CA ARG A 266 7.10 -15.25 -18.98
C ARG A 266 6.05 -15.78 -18.02
N ASP A 267 6.27 -15.61 -16.74
CA ASP A 267 5.38 -16.11 -15.69
C ASP A 267 4.03 -15.38 -15.73
N ILE A 268 4.03 -14.06 -15.87
CA ILE A 268 2.82 -13.27 -16.12
C ILE A 268 2.10 -13.72 -17.38
N PHE A 269 2.86 -13.95 -18.46
CA PHE A 269 2.32 -14.45 -19.73
C PHE A 269 1.65 -15.80 -19.59
N PHE A 270 2.26 -16.75 -18.87
CA PHE A 270 1.67 -18.07 -18.60
C PHE A 270 0.32 -17.94 -17.89
N VAL A 271 0.26 -17.15 -16.80
CA VAL A 271 -0.98 -16.95 -16.05
C VAL A 271 -2.06 -16.31 -16.91
N ALA A 272 -1.72 -15.30 -17.71
CA ALA A 272 -2.66 -14.67 -18.65
C ALA A 272 -3.19 -15.67 -19.68
N LEU A 273 -2.31 -16.49 -20.22
CA LEU A 273 -2.66 -17.52 -21.21
C LEU A 273 -3.58 -18.58 -20.59
N ALA A 274 -3.23 -19.11 -19.41
CA ALA A 274 -4.05 -20.08 -18.68
C ALA A 274 -5.46 -19.52 -18.37
N ARG A 275 -5.54 -18.30 -17.79
CA ARG A 275 -6.81 -17.61 -17.51
C ARG A 275 -7.66 -17.39 -18.76
N SER A 276 -7.01 -17.15 -19.93
CA SER A 276 -7.71 -16.98 -21.20
C SER A 276 -8.36 -18.28 -21.67
N LEU A 277 -7.74 -19.40 -21.38
CA LEU A 277 -8.26 -20.72 -21.71
C LEU A 277 -9.22 -21.26 -20.63
N ASN A 278 -9.61 -20.45 -19.65
CA ASN A 278 -10.41 -20.83 -18.47
C ASN A 278 -9.77 -21.93 -17.61
N ILE A 279 -8.46 -21.88 -17.48
CA ILE A 279 -7.68 -22.62 -16.48
C ILE A 279 -7.40 -21.65 -15.36
N ALA A 280 -7.83 -21.95 -14.13
CA ALA A 280 -7.53 -21.13 -12.98
C ALA A 280 -6.02 -21.12 -12.74
N ALA A 281 -5.44 -19.93 -12.67
CA ALA A 281 -4.01 -19.75 -12.48
C ALA A 281 -3.74 -18.45 -11.75
N ASP A 282 -2.75 -18.46 -10.86
CA ASP A 282 -2.37 -17.29 -10.07
C ASP A 282 -0.85 -17.15 -9.96
N MET A 283 -0.44 -15.92 -9.71
CA MET A 283 0.91 -15.57 -9.29
C MET A 283 0.84 -15.08 -7.86
N ARG A 284 1.43 -15.83 -6.95
CA ARG A 284 1.43 -15.50 -5.52
C ARG A 284 2.21 -14.22 -5.27
N LYS A 285 1.56 -13.24 -4.67
CA LYS A 285 2.15 -11.89 -4.43
C LYS A 285 3.42 -11.93 -3.57
N MET A 286 3.50 -12.89 -2.64
CA MET A 286 4.55 -12.96 -1.64
C MET A 286 5.93 -13.29 -2.23
N ASP A 287 5.98 -14.21 -3.18
CA ASP A 287 7.22 -14.77 -3.71
C ASP A 287 7.27 -14.91 -5.24
N GLY A 288 6.20 -14.49 -5.93
CA GLY A 288 6.10 -14.53 -7.38
C GLY A 288 5.90 -15.93 -7.98
N ARG A 289 5.68 -16.96 -7.15
CA ARG A 289 5.43 -18.30 -7.68
C ARG A 289 4.11 -18.34 -8.40
N ILE A 290 4.08 -19.08 -9.49
CA ILE A 290 2.88 -19.29 -10.28
C ILE A 290 2.34 -20.71 -10.07
N SER A 291 1.02 -20.80 -10.10
CA SER A 291 0.32 -22.09 -10.00
C SER A 291 -0.87 -22.12 -10.94
N TYR A 292 -1.30 -23.31 -11.28
CA TYR A 292 -2.57 -23.54 -11.98
C TYR A 292 -3.37 -24.63 -11.27
N MET A 293 -4.69 -24.61 -11.45
CA MET A 293 -5.59 -25.64 -10.94
C MET A 293 -5.56 -26.86 -11.84
N ASP A 294 -5.23 -28.01 -11.26
CA ASP A 294 -5.32 -29.32 -11.90
C ASP A 294 -6.81 -29.73 -12.03
N PRO A 295 -7.26 -30.21 -13.19
CA PRO A 295 -8.62 -30.75 -13.33
C PRO A 295 -8.85 -32.00 -12.47
N GLU A 296 -7.81 -32.74 -12.10
CA GLU A 296 -7.88 -33.84 -11.16
C GLU A 296 -7.93 -33.30 -9.72
N LYS A 297 -8.94 -33.72 -8.98
CA LYS A 297 -9.06 -33.38 -7.58
C LYS A 297 -8.11 -34.21 -6.73
N ASP A 298 -7.78 -33.70 -5.56
CA ASP A 298 -6.99 -34.45 -4.59
C ASP A 298 -7.78 -35.67 -4.00
N GLU A 299 -7.13 -36.44 -3.15
CA GLU A 299 -7.73 -37.59 -2.48
C GLU A 299 -8.92 -37.26 -1.57
N TRP A 300 -9.09 -36.01 -1.21
CA TRP A 300 -10.19 -35.48 -0.39
C TRP A 300 -11.33 -34.88 -1.22
N GLY A 301 -11.14 -34.78 -2.56
CA GLY A 301 -12.09 -34.19 -3.49
C GLY A 301 -12.01 -32.68 -3.59
N ASP A 302 -10.95 -32.08 -3.04
CA ASP A 302 -10.69 -30.65 -3.11
C ASP A 302 -9.93 -30.26 -4.39
N ASN A 303 -9.97 -28.97 -4.77
CA ASN A 303 -9.24 -28.44 -5.91
C ASN A 303 -7.73 -28.47 -5.61
N ARG A 304 -6.97 -29.06 -6.54
CA ARG A 304 -5.52 -29.18 -6.45
C ARG A 304 -4.85 -28.08 -7.27
N TYR A 305 -4.03 -27.25 -6.63
CA TYR A 305 -3.15 -26.32 -7.33
C TYR A 305 -1.75 -26.92 -7.48
N VAL A 306 -1.25 -26.88 -8.71
CA VAL A 306 0.10 -27.34 -9.07
C VAL A 306 0.99 -26.13 -9.28
N GLU A 307 2.10 -26.06 -8.54
CA GLU A 307 3.10 -25.02 -8.72
C GLU A 307 3.89 -25.26 -10.02
N VAL A 308 4.05 -24.19 -10.81
CA VAL A 308 4.80 -24.21 -12.07
C VAL A 308 6.22 -23.71 -11.82
N ASP A 309 7.18 -24.53 -12.17
CA ASP A 309 8.59 -24.16 -12.23
C ASP A 309 9.15 -24.53 -13.61
N PHE A 310 9.35 -23.52 -14.46
CA PHE A 310 9.87 -23.73 -15.80
C PHE A 310 11.32 -24.17 -15.85
N ASP A 311 12.06 -23.95 -14.77
CA ASP A 311 13.50 -24.23 -14.69
C ASP A 311 13.80 -25.59 -14.06
N LYS A 312 12.77 -26.29 -13.55
CA LYS A 312 12.93 -27.62 -12.93
C LYS A 312 12.98 -28.76 -13.93
N GLN A 313 13.99 -29.61 -13.74
CA GLN A 313 14.06 -30.94 -14.35
C GLN A 313 13.52 -32.07 -13.42
N GLU A 314 13.26 -31.82 -12.14
CA GLU A 314 12.70 -32.78 -11.17
C GLU A 314 11.83 -32.09 -10.11
N GLU A 315 10.72 -32.73 -9.73
CA GLU A 315 9.83 -32.27 -8.65
C GLU A 315 10.56 -32.33 -7.29
N VAL A 316 10.92 -31.18 -6.77
CA VAL A 316 11.25 -31.03 -5.35
C VAL A 316 10.09 -30.29 -4.69
N GLU A 317 9.30 -30.97 -3.87
CA GLU A 317 8.30 -30.32 -3.02
C GLU A 317 8.95 -29.16 -2.26
N ALA A 318 8.41 -27.97 -2.44
CA ALA A 318 8.90 -26.78 -1.75
C ALA A 318 8.58 -26.92 -0.25
N SER A 319 9.59 -27.33 0.51
CA SER A 319 9.45 -27.44 1.95
C SER A 319 9.30 -26.06 2.58
N ARG A 320 8.39 -25.94 3.54
CA ARG A 320 8.12 -24.68 4.25
C ARG A 320 8.75 -24.67 5.63
N GLY A 321 9.18 -23.50 6.06
CA GLY A 321 9.66 -23.23 7.41
C GLY A 321 8.79 -22.17 8.10
N ILE A 322 8.79 -22.17 9.42
CA ILE A 322 8.12 -21.16 10.22
C ILE A 322 9.18 -20.36 10.95
N TYR A 323 9.14 -19.03 10.85
CA TYR A 323 9.94 -18.13 11.66
C TYR A 323 9.11 -17.51 12.78
N ARG A 324 9.77 -17.13 13.87
CA ARG A 324 9.20 -16.30 14.93
C ARG A 324 10.25 -15.34 15.46
N PHE A 325 9.88 -14.08 15.64
CA PHE A 325 10.78 -13.06 16.15
C PHE A 325 10.96 -13.14 17.66
N TYR A 326 12.21 -12.93 18.08
CA TYR A 326 12.64 -12.92 19.47
C TYR A 326 13.51 -11.70 19.75
N GLU A 327 13.32 -11.08 20.92
CA GLU A 327 14.14 -10.01 21.44
C GLU A 327 14.59 -10.43 22.84
N ASP A 328 15.90 -10.37 23.12
CA ASP A 328 16.53 -10.79 24.38
C ASP A 328 16.07 -12.17 24.87
N GLY A 329 15.96 -13.12 23.93
CA GLY A 329 15.53 -14.50 24.22
C GLY A 329 14.06 -14.69 24.49
N LYS A 330 13.24 -13.63 24.46
CA LYS A 330 11.78 -13.69 24.62
C LYS A 330 11.09 -13.56 23.28
N ALA A 331 10.04 -14.34 23.07
CA ALA A 331 9.21 -14.23 21.87
C ALA A 331 8.47 -12.88 21.88
N ILE A 332 8.50 -12.18 20.74
CA ILE A 332 7.77 -10.93 20.57
C ILE A 332 6.25 -11.20 20.63
N ALA A 333 5.51 -10.31 21.29
CA ALA A 333 4.07 -10.39 21.45
C ALA A 333 3.34 -10.10 20.13
N ARG A 334 2.12 -10.64 20.00
CA ARG A 334 1.28 -10.50 18.80
C ARG A 334 0.92 -9.03 18.49
N ASP A 335 0.77 -8.22 19.52
CA ASP A 335 0.32 -6.83 19.46
C ASP A 335 1.46 -5.83 19.59
N ASP A 336 2.71 -6.27 19.47
CA ASP A 336 3.87 -5.38 19.53
C ASP A 336 3.87 -4.43 18.33
N LYS A 337 3.65 -3.16 18.58
CA LYS A 337 3.59 -2.08 17.58
C LYS A 337 4.92 -1.86 16.84
N ARG A 338 6.02 -2.38 17.38
CA ARG A 338 7.36 -2.29 16.76
C ARG A 338 7.51 -3.27 15.58
N VAL A 339 6.60 -4.24 15.43
CA VAL A 339 6.65 -5.23 14.37
C VAL A 339 5.60 -4.91 13.31
N LYS A 340 5.96 -4.05 12.37
CA LYS A 340 5.11 -3.65 11.25
C LYS A 340 5.89 -3.76 9.95
N TYR A 341 5.42 -4.65 9.06
CA TYR A 341 6.05 -4.89 7.76
C TYR A 341 6.08 -3.60 6.92
N TYR A 342 7.09 -3.43 6.07
CA TYR A 342 7.43 -2.22 5.31
C TYR A 342 7.75 -0.98 6.15
N ASN A 343 7.16 -0.84 7.32
CA ASN A 343 7.34 0.35 8.16
C ASN A 343 8.54 0.23 9.10
N LYS A 344 8.65 -0.93 9.76
CA LYS A 344 9.69 -1.21 10.77
C LYS A 344 10.62 -2.33 10.36
N PHE A 345 10.18 -3.23 9.52
CA PHE A 345 11.02 -4.30 8.99
C PHE A 345 10.60 -4.74 7.59
N THR A 346 11.54 -5.37 6.89
CA THR A 346 11.31 -6.11 5.65
C THR A 346 12.08 -7.42 5.69
N ILE A 347 11.58 -8.42 4.96
CA ILE A 347 12.27 -9.69 4.72
C ILE A 347 12.53 -9.82 3.23
N SER A 348 13.76 -10.18 2.88
CA SER A 348 14.14 -10.51 1.50
C SER A 348 14.70 -11.94 1.46
N ARG A 349 14.31 -12.72 0.45
CA ARG A 349 14.97 -13.98 0.15
C ARG A 349 16.29 -13.69 -0.56
N LEU A 350 17.35 -14.38 -0.18
CA LEU A 350 18.63 -14.27 -0.87
C LEU A 350 18.78 -15.45 -1.83
N ARG A 351 18.87 -15.17 -3.13
CA ARG A 351 19.15 -16.15 -4.17
C ARG A 351 20.38 -15.73 -4.96
N GLU A 352 21.38 -16.60 -5.05
CA GLU A 352 22.64 -16.30 -5.73
C GLU A 352 23.28 -14.97 -5.28
N GLY A 353 23.14 -14.65 -4.00
CA GLY A 353 23.64 -13.41 -3.43
C GLY A 353 22.80 -12.16 -3.74
N ARG A 354 21.63 -12.28 -4.37
CA ARG A 354 20.72 -11.18 -4.70
C ARG A 354 19.54 -11.16 -3.72
N PRO A 355 19.25 -10.03 -3.07
CA PRO A 355 18.08 -9.92 -2.21
C PRO A 355 16.82 -9.69 -3.05
N GLU A 356 15.84 -10.56 -2.87
CA GLU A 356 14.49 -10.46 -3.45
C GLU A 356 13.50 -10.15 -2.33
N LEU A 357 12.96 -8.92 -2.34
CA LEU A 357 12.01 -8.47 -1.33
C LEU A 357 10.72 -9.31 -1.40
N ILE A 358 10.29 -9.83 -0.25
CA ILE A 358 9.00 -10.52 -0.16
C ILE A 358 7.90 -9.47 -0.15
N SER A 359 7.01 -9.54 -1.14
CA SER A 359 5.89 -8.62 -1.28
C SER A 359 4.65 -9.16 -0.56
N CYS A 360 4.00 -8.29 0.23
CA CYS A 360 2.75 -8.57 0.92
C CYS A 360 1.75 -7.46 0.62
N ASP A 361 0.48 -7.70 0.92
CA ASP A 361 -0.51 -6.63 0.96
C ASP A 361 -0.11 -5.58 2.00
N GLU A 362 -0.04 -4.30 1.61
CA GLU A 362 0.38 -3.21 2.50
C GLU A 362 -0.67 -2.93 3.60
N GLU A 363 -1.95 -3.13 3.31
CA GLU A 363 -3.04 -2.91 4.27
C GLU A 363 -3.15 -4.08 5.25
N HIS A 364 -2.90 -5.31 4.79
CA HIS A 364 -3.00 -6.53 5.57
C HIS A 364 -1.78 -7.44 5.39
N PRO A 365 -0.57 -7.02 5.81
CA PRO A 365 0.64 -7.80 5.59
C PRO A 365 0.56 -9.16 6.30
N GLU A 366 0.83 -10.22 5.56
CA GLU A 366 0.87 -11.59 6.09
C GLU A 366 2.09 -11.81 6.98
N LEU A 367 3.20 -11.12 6.68
CA LEU A 367 4.43 -11.19 7.46
C LEU A 367 4.33 -10.33 8.72
N ARG A 368 4.41 -10.98 9.87
CA ARG A 368 4.29 -10.39 11.21
C ARG A 368 5.38 -10.94 12.13
N TYR A 369 5.18 -10.86 13.44
CA TYR A 369 6.05 -11.44 14.47
C TYR A 369 6.28 -12.97 14.30
N ILE A 370 5.43 -13.64 13.55
CA ILE A 370 5.50 -15.04 13.11
C ILE A 370 5.01 -15.13 11.68
N GLY A 371 5.60 -16.00 10.88
CA GLY A 371 5.18 -16.22 9.49
C GLY A 371 5.74 -17.53 8.95
N THR A 372 5.17 -17.97 7.84
CA THR A 372 5.59 -19.16 7.10
C THR A 372 6.16 -18.73 5.76
N LEU A 373 7.36 -19.17 5.46
CA LEU A 373 8.07 -18.92 4.20
C LEU A 373 8.65 -20.24 3.68
N ASP A 374 9.09 -20.26 2.44
CA ASP A 374 9.84 -21.40 1.93
C ASP A 374 11.15 -21.56 2.68
N THR A 375 11.70 -22.77 2.66
CA THR A 375 13.06 -22.99 3.17
C THR A 375 14.06 -22.19 2.36
N GLY A 376 15.04 -21.62 3.03
CA GLY A 376 16.04 -20.82 2.35
C GLY A 376 16.83 -19.88 3.25
N TYR A 377 17.57 -19.02 2.61
CA TYR A 377 18.40 -18.02 3.25
C TYR A 377 17.77 -16.62 3.06
N TYR A 378 17.66 -15.88 4.16
CA TYR A 378 16.91 -14.65 4.22
C TYR A 378 17.68 -13.52 4.87
N LEU A 379 17.35 -12.30 4.44
CA LEU A 379 17.74 -11.06 5.11
C LEU A 379 16.52 -10.49 5.85
N LEU A 380 16.72 -10.10 7.10
CA LEU A 380 15.82 -9.27 7.88
C LEU A 380 16.45 -7.88 7.98
N VAL A 381 15.76 -6.88 7.45
CA VAL A 381 16.15 -5.48 7.63
C VAL A 381 15.16 -4.84 8.58
N THR A 382 15.65 -4.37 9.73
CA THR A 382 14.86 -3.55 10.67
C THR A 382 15.30 -2.10 10.58
N GLY A 383 14.39 -1.14 10.81
CA GLY A 383 14.74 0.26 10.67
C GLY A 383 13.88 1.23 11.47
N THR A 384 14.54 2.22 12.05
CA THR A 384 13.91 3.38 12.68
C THR A 384 14.17 4.60 11.82
N ARG A 385 13.10 5.19 11.29
CA ARG A 385 13.17 6.46 10.54
C ARG A 385 13.20 7.61 11.54
N LEU A 386 14.04 8.60 11.23
CA LEU A 386 14.19 9.81 12.03
C LEU A 386 13.46 10.98 11.36
N ALA A 387 13.11 11.99 12.16
CA ALA A 387 12.46 13.20 11.70
C ALA A 387 13.28 13.97 10.66
N ASP A 388 14.61 13.96 10.79
CA ASP A 388 15.56 14.56 9.85
C ASP A 388 15.65 13.81 8.50
N GLY A 389 14.90 12.71 8.35
CA GLY A 389 14.95 11.83 7.18
C GLY A 389 16.01 10.75 7.24
N GLY A 390 16.82 10.71 8.29
CA GLY A 390 17.79 9.65 8.55
C GLY A 390 17.11 8.31 8.83
N VAL A 391 17.89 7.22 8.68
CA VAL A 391 17.43 5.86 9.01
C VAL A 391 18.50 5.14 9.80
N LEU A 392 18.12 4.61 10.96
CA LEU A 392 18.94 3.70 11.75
C LEU A 392 18.52 2.28 11.37
N ALA A 393 19.23 1.67 10.43
CA ALA A 393 18.93 0.34 9.94
C ALA A 393 19.82 -0.72 10.59
N ARG A 394 19.31 -1.95 10.68
CA ARG A 394 20.05 -3.16 10.99
C ARG A 394 19.72 -4.20 9.93
N ILE A 395 20.77 -4.77 9.33
CA ILE A 395 20.65 -5.86 8.38
C ILE A 395 21.15 -7.12 9.07
N SER A 396 20.32 -8.12 9.17
CA SER A 396 20.67 -9.43 9.71
C SER A 396 20.24 -10.54 8.76
N SER A 397 20.93 -11.68 8.84
CA SER A 397 20.61 -12.86 8.04
C SER A 397 20.09 -13.99 8.91
N PHE A 398 19.27 -14.86 8.33
CA PHE A 398 18.83 -16.10 8.97
C PHE A 398 18.56 -17.19 7.93
N VAL A 399 18.71 -18.44 8.38
CA VAL A 399 18.35 -19.63 7.59
C VAL A 399 17.02 -20.15 8.09
N LEU A 400 16.09 -20.43 7.19
CA LEU A 400 14.80 -21.03 7.49
C LEU A 400 14.81 -22.49 7.00
N PRO A 401 14.96 -23.47 7.91
CA PRO A 401 14.95 -24.89 7.54
C PRO A 401 13.54 -25.42 7.33
N ALA A 402 13.43 -26.56 6.67
CA ALA A 402 12.20 -27.31 6.54
C ALA A 402 11.64 -27.74 7.91
N GLN A 403 10.32 -27.83 8.01
CA GLN A 403 9.68 -28.46 9.16
C GLN A 403 9.99 -29.96 9.15
N LYS A 404 10.43 -30.48 10.30
CA LYS A 404 10.75 -31.90 10.46
C LYS A 404 9.50 -32.76 10.69
N ASP A 405 8.45 -32.14 11.18
CA ASP A 405 7.18 -32.79 11.52
C ASP A 405 6.04 -31.79 11.26
N GLU A 406 5.21 -32.08 10.29
CA GLU A 406 4.06 -31.23 9.91
C GLU A 406 3.01 -31.16 11.01
N PHE A 407 2.89 -32.19 11.84
CA PHE A 407 1.95 -32.24 12.97
C PHE A 407 2.46 -31.51 14.21
N LYS A 408 3.77 -31.23 14.28
CA LYS A 408 4.40 -30.50 15.39
C LYS A 408 5.38 -29.44 14.88
N PRO A 409 4.88 -28.40 14.23
CA PRO A 409 5.74 -27.38 13.63
C PRO A 409 6.53 -26.62 14.71
N VAL A 410 7.82 -26.46 14.48
CA VAL A 410 8.72 -25.72 15.36
C VAL A 410 9.22 -24.45 14.65
N ALA A 411 8.87 -23.29 15.19
CA ALA A 411 9.32 -22.03 14.62
C ALA A 411 10.82 -21.80 14.85
N THR A 412 11.53 -21.43 13.78
CA THR A 412 12.91 -20.92 13.84
C THR A 412 12.92 -19.61 14.59
N LYS A 413 13.77 -19.50 15.60
CA LYS A 413 13.94 -18.27 16.38
C LYS A 413 14.79 -17.28 15.58
N VAL A 414 14.19 -16.17 15.19
CA VAL A 414 14.87 -15.11 14.46
C VAL A 414 15.04 -13.90 15.38
N PRO A 415 16.28 -13.44 15.63
CA PRO A 415 16.52 -12.22 16.41
C PRO A 415 15.85 -11.01 15.72
N TYR A 416 15.16 -10.19 16.50
CA TYR A 416 14.54 -8.97 16.03
C TYR A 416 14.97 -7.81 16.95
N HIS A 417 15.76 -6.92 16.40
CA HIS A 417 16.24 -5.76 17.12
C HIS A 417 15.93 -4.49 16.32
N LEU A 418 15.12 -3.64 16.88
CA LEU A 418 14.85 -2.32 16.33
C LEU A 418 15.77 -1.31 17.03
N ARG A 419 16.61 -0.62 16.28
CA ARG A 419 17.53 0.36 16.85
C ARG A 419 16.77 1.55 17.41
N GLU A 420 17.08 1.92 18.66
CA GLU A 420 16.49 3.07 19.32
C GLU A 420 17.03 4.38 18.75
N SER A 421 16.19 5.40 18.64
CA SER A 421 16.55 6.72 18.14
C SER A 421 17.40 7.55 19.14
N GLY A 422 17.46 7.14 20.38
CA GLY A 422 18.11 7.89 21.46
C GLY A 422 17.41 9.25 21.67
N GLU A 423 18.19 10.32 21.62
CA GLU A 423 17.67 11.70 21.75
C GLU A 423 17.01 12.25 20.45
N LYS A 424 17.18 11.57 19.32
CA LYS A 424 16.63 12.00 18.06
C LYS A 424 15.13 11.70 17.97
N VAL A 425 14.39 12.59 17.32
CA VAL A 425 12.96 12.41 17.10
C VAL A 425 12.75 11.34 16.03
N ALA A 426 11.99 10.30 16.40
CA ALA A 426 11.68 9.20 15.48
C ALA A 426 10.32 9.38 14.81
N VAL A 427 10.19 8.86 13.60
CA VAL A 427 8.90 8.71 12.91
C VAL A 427 8.15 7.54 13.53
N ILE A 428 6.94 7.80 14.04
CA ILE A 428 6.10 6.84 14.75
C ILE A 428 4.89 6.36 13.95
N GLY A 429 4.53 7.06 12.86
CA GLY A 429 3.40 6.70 12.02
C GLY A 429 3.29 7.56 10.76
N ASN A 430 2.17 7.42 10.08
CA ASN A 430 1.84 8.18 8.88
C ASN A 430 0.49 8.87 9.04
N PHE A 431 0.34 10.03 8.40
CA PHE A 431 -0.89 10.80 8.29
C PHE A 431 -0.95 11.44 6.90
N ASN A 432 -2.07 11.32 6.21
CA ASN A 432 -2.21 11.92 4.89
C ASN A 432 -2.44 13.44 4.99
N SER A 433 -1.41 14.20 4.71
CA SER A 433 -1.46 15.67 4.74
C SER A 433 -2.42 16.28 3.71
N GLU A 434 -2.85 15.52 2.71
CA GLU A 434 -3.86 15.96 1.73
C GLU A 434 -5.30 15.76 2.22
N SER A 435 -5.52 15.24 3.43
CA SER A 435 -6.85 15.09 4.03
C SER A 435 -7.54 16.44 4.17
N LEU A 436 -8.84 16.46 3.80
CA LEU A 436 -9.60 17.70 3.64
C LEU A 436 -10.40 18.07 4.88
N PHE A 437 -10.42 19.34 5.22
CA PHE A 437 -11.27 19.93 6.25
C PHE A 437 -11.97 21.19 5.72
N ALA A 438 -13.01 21.65 6.40
CA ALA A 438 -13.67 22.91 6.11
C ALA A 438 -13.09 24.02 7.04
N PRO A 439 -12.28 24.96 6.55
CA PRO A 439 -11.76 26.03 7.37
C PRO A 439 -12.86 26.98 7.85
N VAL A 440 -12.62 27.62 8.98
CA VAL A 440 -13.50 28.67 9.50
C VAL A 440 -12.95 30.02 9.07
N GLU A 441 -13.78 30.80 8.41
CA GLU A 441 -13.46 32.16 7.97
C GLU A 441 -14.04 33.19 8.95
N GLY A 442 -13.19 34.11 9.41
CA GLY A 442 -13.57 35.28 10.19
C GLY A 442 -13.48 35.14 11.71
N ILE A 443 -12.93 36.19 12.33
CA ILE A 443 -12.93 36.37 13.78
C ILE A 443 -14.25 37.07 14.16
N GLY A 444 -15.15 36.36 14.83
CA GLY A 444 -16.42 36.90 15.36
C GLY A 444 -17.69 36.45 14.64
N GLU A 445 -17.71 36.26 13.35
CA GLU A 445 -18.78 35.53 12.65
C GLU A 445 -18.26 34.13 12.37
N LYS A 446 -18.85 33.13 13.04
CA LYS A 446 -18.47 31.72 12.89
C LYS A 446 -18.99 31.19 11.55
N VAL A 447 -18.39 31.67 10.46
CA VAL A 447 -18.72 31.24 9.10
C VAL A 447 -17.79 30.08 8.71
N ILE A 448 -18.38 28.95 8.38
CA ILE A 448 -17.65 27.80 7.87
C ILE A 448 -17.56 27.97 6.35
N SER A 449 -16.35 27.84 5.84
CA SER A 449 -16.16 27.89 4.40
C SER A 449 -16.84 26.69 3.72
N LEU A 450 -17.52 26.94 2.62
CA LEU A 450 -18.07 25.89 1.76
C LEU A 450 -16.96 25.19 0.96
N SER A 451 -15.79 25.83 0.82
CA SER A 451 -14.63 25.24 0.16
C SER A 451 -13.80 24.44 1.14
N LYS A 452 -13.61 23.14 0.85
CA LYS A 452 -12.69 22.30 1.62
C LYS A 452 -11.24 22.60 1.24
N GLN A 453 -10.35 22.55 2.23
CA GLN A 453 -8.89 22.71 2.02
C GLN A 453 -8.18 21.48 2.58
N SER A 454 -7.02 21.13 2.02
CA SER A 454 -6.17 20.10 2.63
C SER A 454 -5.33 20.70 3.77
N ILE A 455 -4.93 19.85 4.69
CA ILE A 455 -3.97 20.22 5.74
C ILE A 455 -2.68 20.75 5.09
N LEU A 456 -2.20 20.11 4.01
CA LEU A 456 -1.01 20.52 3.27
C LEU A 456 -1.14 21.92 2.68
N GLN A 457 -2.27 22.26 2.06
CA GLN A 457 -2.53 23.61 1.53
C GLN A 457 -2.49 24.68 2.63
N THR A 458 -3.02 24.35 3.80
CA THR A 458 -3.08 25.28 4.95
C THR A 458 -1.73 25.46 5.63
N CYS A 459 -0.98 24.35 5.82
CA CYS A 459 0.26 24.35 6.60
C CYS A 459 1.50 24.67 5.77
N GLY A 460 1.47 24.41 4.47
CA GLY A 460 2.64 24.55 3.62
C GLY A 460 3.70 23.46 3.90
N ARG A 461 4.95 23.77 3.58
CA ARG A 461 6.06 22.82 3.75
C ARG A 461 6.58 22.78 5.18
N GLY A 462 7.02 21.61 5.61
CA GLY A 462 7.64 21.34 6.90
C GLY A 462 6.70 20.66 7.88
N TYR A 463 7.05 20.73 9.17
CA TYR A 463 6.23 20.17 10.24
C TYR A 463 5.07 21.07 10.63
N PHE A 464 3.99 20.47 11.12
CA PHE A 464 2.78 21.16 11.58
C PHE A 464 2.10 20.35 12.68
N VAL A 465 1.22 20.99 13.43
CA VAL A 465 0.37 20.33 14.43
C VAL A 465 -1.03 20.19 13.85
N VAL A 466 -1.64 19.02 14.01
CA VAL A 466 -3.07 18.80 13.81
C VAL A 466 -3.67 18.32 15.12
N ALA A 467 -4.77 18.95 15.52
CA ALA A 467 -5.54 18.55 16.68
C ALA A 467 -7.01 18.35 16.33
N VAL A 468 -7.64 17.31 16.90
CA VAL A 468 -9.10 17.14 16.90
C VAL A 468 -9.59 17.32 18.33
N LEU A 469 -10.44 18.32 18.57
CA LEU A 469 -10.82 18.81 19.88
C LEU A 469 -12.21 18.31 20.29
N GLY A 470 -12.37 17.96 21.55
CA GLY A 470 -13.68 17.73 22.18
C GLY A 470 -14.09 18.95 23.02
N VAL A 471 -14.94 19.82 22.48
CA VAL A 471 -15.33 21.07 23.14
C VAL A 471 -16.08 20.82 24.42
N GLY A 472 -15.71 21.56 25.48
CA GLY A 472 -16.31 21.42 26.81
C GLY A 472 -15.83 20.19 27.59
N GLN A 473 -14.95 19.40 27.03
CA GLN A 473 -14.31 18.29 27.75
C GLN A 473 -13.07 18.79 28.50
N GLU A 474 -12.92 18.32 29.70
CA GLU A 474 -11.82 18.73 30.60
C GLU A 474 -10.44 18.44 30.00
N PRO A 475 -10.18 17.26 29.33
CA PRO A 475 -8.91 17.00 28.68
C PRO A 475 -8.56 18.01 27.56
N THR A 476 -9.55 18.47 26.78
CA THR A 476 -9.37 19.49 25.77
C THR A 476 -9.04 20.85 26.39
N ASN A 477 -9.77 21.25 27.44
CA ASN A 477 -9.53 22.52 28.13
C ASN A 477 -8.14 22.57 28.76
N HIS A 478 -7.68 21.45 29.32
CA HIS A 478 -6.34 21.33 29.87
C HIS A 478 -5.27 21.47 28.77
N ALA A 479 -5.42 20.73 27.68
CA ALA A 479 -4.51 20.80 26.55
C ALA A 479 -4.39 22.21 25.95
N LEU A 480 -5.52 22.91 25.81
CA LEU A 480 -5.52 24.28 25.26
C LEU A 480 -4.85 25.29 26.24
N ARG A 481 -5.01 25.11 27.56
CA ARG A 481 -4.29 25.93 28.55
C ARG A 481 -2.78 25.69 28.54
N ASP A 482 -2.36 24.42 28.42
CA ASP A 482 -0.95 24.07 28.30
C ASP A 482 -0.32 24.72 27.04
N ILE A 483 -1.02 24.67 25.90
CA ILE A 483 -0.57 25.31 24.67
C ILE A 483 -0.55 26.83 24.82
N ALA A 484 -1.57 27.42 25.42
CA ALA A 484 -1.65 28.88 25.66
C ALA A 484 -0.51 29.39 26.56
N ALA A 485 -0.10 28.60 27.55
CA ALA A 485 1.03 28.92 28.43
C ALA A 485 2.36 29.03 27.67
N LEU A 486 2.51 28.33 26.56
CA LEU A 486 3.68 28.32 25.67
C LEU A 486 3.40 28.99 24.30
N GLY A 487 2.37 29.86 24.25
CA GLY A 487 1.94 30.49 23.00
C GLY A 487 3.07 31.24 22.28
N ASN A 488 3.92 31.96 23.03
CA ASN A 488 5.06 32.66 22.44
C ASN A 488 6.10 31.72 21.83
N ASP A 489 6.34 30.56 22.43
CA ASP A 489 7.28 29.56 21.92
C ASP A 489 6.76 28.96 20.61
N PHE A 490 5.45 28.70 20.52
CA PHE A 490 4.82 28.26 19.27
C PHE A 490 4.83 29.34 18.20
N GLU A 491 4.61 30.63 18.55
CA GLU A 491 4.77 31.74 17.62
C GLU A 491 6.20 31.84 17.08
N GLN A 492 7.20 31.63 17.93
CA GLN A 492 8.60 31.64 17.53
C GLN A 492 8.94 30.46 16.62
N TRP A 493 8.34 29.29 16.84
CA TRP A 493 8.47 28.16 15.94
C TRP A 493 7.90 28.48 14.55
N GLY A 494 6.86 29.27 14.48
CA GLY A 494 6.33 29.88 13.24
C GLY A 494 5.66 28.87 12.28
N ARG A 495 5.41 27.64 12.69
CA ARG A 495 4.73 26.64 11.87
C ARG A 495 3.25 26.58 12.20
N LYS A 496 2.42 26.25 11.22
CA LYS A 496 0.98 26.21 11.35
C LYS A 496 0.49 25.11 12.29
N MET A 497 -0.58 25.42 13.00
CA MET A 497 -1.35 24.49 13.79
C MET A 497 -2.79 24.49 13.25
N VAL A 498 -3.37 23.32 13.02
CA VAL A 498 -4.75 23.15 12.55
C VAL A 498 -5.56 22.47 13.65
N PHE A 499 -6.54 23.20 14.20
CA PHE A 499 -7.41 22.73 15.24
C PHE A 499 -8.80 22.45 14.68
N LEU A 500 -9.18 21.17 14.68
CA LEU A 500 -10.39 20.67 14.06
C LEU A 500 -11.46 20.34 15.12
N PHE A 501 -12.69 20.59 14.74
CA PHE A 501 -13.85 20.22 15.52
C PHE A 501 -14.62 19.11 14.80
N PRO A 502 -15.15 18.10 15.51
CA PRO A 502 -15.92 17.01 14.91
C PRO A 502 -17.21 17.45 14.19
N SER A 503 -17.75 18.61 14.55
CA SER A 503 -18.94 19.16 13.94
C SER A 503 -19.03 20.69 14.11
N GLU A 504 -19.87 21.31 13.26
CA GLU A 504 -20.21 22.73 13.36
C GLU A 504 -20.79 23.11 14.72
N GLU A 505 -21.61 22.23 15.31
CA GLU A 505 -22.21 22.46 16.63
C GLU A 505 -21.14 22.53 17.73
N GLN A 506 -20.11 21.68 17.65
CA GLN A 506 -18.99 21.71 18.57
C GLN A 506 -18.21 23.03 18.42
N TYR A 507 -17.93 23.45 17.19
CA TYR A 507 -17.26 24.73 16.94
C TYR A 507 -18.06 25.92 17.46
N LYS A 508 -19.37 25.97 17.28
CA LYS A 508 -20.22 27.06 17.79
C LYS A 508 -20.18 27.22 19.31
N LYS A 509 -19.91 26.14 20.03
CA LYS A 509 -19.72 26.11 21.49
C LYS A 509 -18.32 26.53 21.94
N PHE A 510 -17.35 26.50 21.02
CA PHE A 510 -15.97 26.85 21.34
C PHE A 510 -15.80 28.35 21.47
N ASN A 511 -15.10 28.77 22.52
CA ASN A 511 -14.74 30.16 22.77
C ASN A 511 -13.23 30.26 22.98
N ALA A 512 -12.50 30.80 22.01
CA ALA A 512 -11.05 30.94 22.09
C ALA A 512 -10.61 31.94 23.17
N ASP A 513 -11.46 32.92 23.53
CA ASP A 513 -11.15 33.94 24.54
C ASP A 513 -11.01 33.36 25.96
N GLU A 514 -11.53 32.16 26.19
CA GLU A 514 -11.33 31.41 27.43
C GLU A 514 -9.88 30.91 27.61
N PHE A 515 -9.12 30.85 26.54
CA PHE A 515 -7.75 30.33 26.49
C PHE A 515 -6.78 31.45 26.05
N LYS A 516 -6.67 32.49 26.89
CA LYS A 516 -5.79 33.63 26.61
C LYS A 516 -4.34 33.16 26.43
N GLY A 517 -3.72 33.57 25.33
CA GLY A 517 -2.33 33.19 25.01
C GLY A 517 -2.20 32.09 23.95
N LEU A 518 -3.30 31.58 23.41
CA LEU A 518 -3.20 30.69 22.25
C LEU A 518 -2.49 31.38 21.09
N PRO A 519 -1.56 30.70 20.39
CA PRO A 519 -0.79 31.30 19.31
C PRO A 519 -1.67 31.66 18.09
N SER A 520 -1.34 32.74 17.42
CA SER A 520 -2.08 33.26 16.24
C SER A 520 -1.91 32.37 14.99
N ILE A 521 -0.92 31.47 15.02
CA ILE A 521 -0.65 30.53 13.94
C ILE A 521 -1.68 29.39 13.82
N ILE A 522 -2.67 29.34 14.75
CA ILE A 522 -3.73 28.32 14.74
C ILE A 522 -4.76 28.66 13.66
N THR A 523 -5.06 27.69 12.84
CA THR A 523 -6.19 27.70 11.91
C THR A 523 -7.27 26.76 12.45
N TYR A 524 -8.50 27.27 12.58
CA TYR A 524 -9.63 26.47 13.02
C TYR A 524 -10.42 25.91 11.84
N GLY A 525 -11.00 24.71 12.00
CA GLY A 525 -11.82 24.10 10.95
C GLY A 525 -12.69 22.96 11.45
N ILE A 526 -13.52 22.43 10.55
CA ILE A 526 -14.40 21.29 10.83
C ILE A 526 -13.81 20.06 10.13
N ASP A 527 -13.68 18.98 10.86
CA ASP A 527 -13.37 17.66 10.31
C ASP A 527 -14.61 17.10 9.62
N VAL A 528 -14.61 17.18 8.29
CA VAL A 528 -15.78 16.78 7.50
C VAL A 528 -15.91 15.27 7.50
N ASP A 529 -17.09 14.79 7.86
CA ASP A 529 -17.41 13.36 7.98
C ASP A 529 -16.53 12.60 9.00
N ASP A 530 -15.89 13.34 9.90
CA ASP A 530 -14.99 12.78 10.92
C ASP A 530 -13.83 11.98 10.30
N SER A 531 -13.43 12.37 9.09
CA SER A 531 -12.49 11.61 8.26
C SER A 531 -11.05 11.70 8.76
N ILE A 532 -10.60 12.91 9.15
CA ILE A 532 -9.24 13.14 9.66
C ILE A 532 -9.04 12.43 11.01
N ARG A 533 -10.02 12.55 11.91
CA ARG A 533 -9.96 11.84 13.20
C ARG A 533 -9.90 10.33 13.00
N LYS A 534 -10.77 9.76 12.16
CA LYS A 534 -10.78 8.32 11.88
C LYS A 534 -9.45 7.85 11.29
N GLU A 535 -8.88 8.61 10.37
CA GLU A 535 -7.58 8.31 9.78
C GLU A 535 -6.48 8.29 10.84
N ILE A 536 -6.37 9.33 11.66
CA ILE A 536 -5.36 9.40 12.74
C ILE A 536 -5.54 8.25 13.72
N VAL A 537 -6.78 7.97 14.14
CA VAL A 537 -7.09 6.90 15.09
C VAL A 537 -6.70 5.53 14.52
N GLN A 538 -7.00 5.28 13.26
CA GLN A 538 -6.64 4.02 12.59
C GLN A 538 -5.13 3.90 12.40
N ALA A 539 -4.48 4.94 11.86
CA ALA A 539 -3.05 4.91 11.55
C ALA A 539 -2.18 4.75 12.81
N MET A 540 -2.60 5.38 13.92
CA MET A 540 -1.88 5.37 15.18
C MET A 540 -2.39 4.33 16.18
N ASN A 541 -3.41 3.55 15.80
CA ASN A 541 -4.07 2.55 16.64
C ASN A 541 -4.53 3.13 17.99
N LEU A 542 -5.34 4.20 17.93
CA LEU A 542 -5.86 4.92 19.08
C LEU A 542 -7.28 4.48 19.43
N ASN A 543 -7.81 4.98 20.56
CA ASN A 543 -9.19 4.77 20.94
C ASN A 543 -10.13 5.73 20.19
N ASN A 544 -11.13 5.17 19.51
CA ASN A 544 -12.05 5.94 18.66
C ASN A 544 -12.94 6.96 19.42
N SER A 545 -13.08 6.81 20.75
CA SER A 545 -14.01 7.60 21.55
C SER A 545 -13.35 8.70 22.40
N ILE A 546 -12.02 8.80 22.39
CA ILE A 546 -11.28 9.69 23.28
C ILE A 546 -10.78 10.91 22.53
N LEU A 547 -11.11 12.10 23.02
CA LEU A 547 -10.61 13.40 22.57
C LEU A 547 -9.98 14.15 23.76
N PRO A 548 -9.09 15.13 23.50
CA PRO A 548 -8.55 15.51 22.19
C PRO A 548 -7.54 14.51 21.64
N VAL A 549 -7.26 14.61 20.33
CA VAL A 549 -6.13 13.94 19.68
C VAL A 549 -5.21 15.01 19.11
N PHE A 550 -3.92 14.91 19.38
CA PHE A 550 -2.88 15.79 18.84
C PHE A 550 -1.84 14.97 18.11
N ILE A 551 -1.42 15.44 16.92
CA ILE A 551 -0.26 14.90 16.21
C ILE A 551 0.67 16.04 15.78
N ILE A 552 1.97 15.75 15.70
CA ILE A 552 2.92 16.51 14.89
C ILE A 552 3.22 15.67 13.66
N ALA A 553 2.95 16.22 12.49
CA ALA A 553 3.20 15.57 11.21
C ALA A 553 3.92 16.52 10.25
N ASP A 554 4.36 16.00 9.10
CA ASP A 554 4.99 16.81 8.07
C ASP A 554 4.35 16.62 6.68
N THR A 555 4.82 17.39 5.73
CA THR A 555 4.37 17.36 4.34
C THR A 555 4.69 16.06 3.59
N PHE A 556 5.50 15.18 4.18
CA PHE A 556 5.80 13.85 3.67
C PHE A 556 4.98 12.75 4.37
N ASN A 557 3.90 13.15 5.04
CA ASN A 557 2.99 12.25 5.75
C ASN A 557 3.61 11.54 6.97
N ARG A 558 4.76 12.01 7.48
CA ARG A 558 5.44 11.41 8.63
C ARG A 558 4.89 11.98 9.93
N VAL A 559 4.45 11.12 10.86
CA VAL A 559 4.03 11.51 12.21
C VAL A 559 5.18 11.28 13.17
N VAL A 560 5.51 12.29 13.96
CA VAL A 560 6.61 12.25 14.95
C VAL A 560 6.14 12.40 16.40
N PHE A 561 4.89 12.77 16.61
CA PHE A 561 4.26 12.88 17.91
C PHE A 561 2.78 12.52 17.84
N VAL A 562 2.28 11.88 18.87
CA VAL A 562 0.84 11.64 19.07
C VAL A 562 0.51 11.70 20.55
N SER A 563 -0.62 12.34 20.86
CA SER A 563 -1.22 12.36 22.19
C SER A 563 -2.73 12.20 22.06
N GLN A 564 -3.35 11.48 22.98
CA GLN A 564 -4.80 11.28 23.02
C GLN A 564 -5.33 11.42 24.44
N GLY A 565 -6.42 12.16 24.59
CA GLY A 565 -7.10 12.36 25.86
C GLY A 565 -6.33 13.26 26.81
N TYR A 566 -6.44 12.97 28.12
CA TYR A 566 -5.78 13.75 29.14
C TYR A 566 -4.27 13.51 29.17
N THR A 567 -3.50 14.55 28.88
CA THR A 567 -2.04 14.51 28.86
C THR A 567 -1.49 15.65 29.72
N ILE A 568 -0.71 15.33 30.73
CA ILE A 568 -0.07 16.31 31.61
C ILE A 568 1.10 16.96 30.86
N GLY A 569 1.14 18.30 30.82
CA GLY A 569 2.22 19.05 30.20
C GLY A 569 2.28 18.84 28.67
N LEU A 570 1.12 18.77 27.99
CA LEU A 570 1.06 18.56 26.55
C LEU A 570 1.85 19.61 25.78
N GLY A 571 1.75 20.88 26.17
CA GLY A 571 2.50 21.97 25.54
C GLY A 571 4.01 21.75 25.59
N GLU A 572 4.53 21.37 26.77
CA GLU A 572 5.95 21.04 26.95
C GLU A 572 6.38 19.83 26.12
N GLN A 573 5.54 18.79 26.05
CA GLN A 573 5.81 17.61 25.26
C GLN A 573 5.87 17.94 23.76
N LEU A 574 4.94 18.75 23.26
CA LEU A 574 4.95 19.25 21.88
C LEU A 574 6.23 20.05 21.61
N MET A 575 6.57 21.02 22.47
CA MET A 575 7.76 21.84 22.31
C MET A 575 9.07 21.04 22.41
N LYS A 576 9.14 20.01 23.25
CA LYS A 576 10.28 19.10 23.30
C LYS A 576 10.51 18.42 21.94
N VAL A 577 9.46 17.97 21.29
CA VAL A 577 9.55 17.38 19.96
C VAL A 577 9.94 18.45 18.94
N VAL A 578 9.30 19.61 18.98
CA VAL A 578 9.60 20.75 18.10
C VAL A 578 11.07 21.14 18.14
N HIS A 579 11.69 21.19 19.33
CA HIS A 579 13.11 21.51 19.48
C HIS A 579 14.04 20.41 18.92
N GLY A 580 13.54 19.20 18.71
CA GLY A 580 14.28 18.08 18.11
C GLY A 580 14.09 17.93 16.59
N LEU A 581 13.25 18.80 15.98
CA LEU A 581 13.00 18.82 14.54
C LEU A 581 13.93 19.80 13.83
#